data_67d5966807bf7824f38dd02fd759c1e9
#
_entry.id   67d5966807bf7824f38dd02fd759c1e9
#
_cell.length_a   1.000
_cell.length_b   1.000
_cell.length_c   1.000
_cell.angle_alpha   90.00
_cell.angle_beta   90.00
_cell.angle_gamma   90.00
#
_symmetry.space_group_name_H-M   'P 1'
#
loop_
_entity.id
_entity.type
_entity.pdbx_description
1 polymer ?
#
loop_
_entity_poly.entity_id
_entity_poly.type
_entity_poly.pdbx_seq_one_letter_code
_entity_poly.pdbx_strand_id
1 'polypeptide(L)'
;MSTLRPVSSLLFTTAFLLAGHGLHMTFLPLRASELGLSQTLIGLSGSAYFAGFLSGALLIPPIIARVGHIRSFTALLAIFLSSFLFLSLVDEGIFWVLVRFVLGAVMCGSYTVIESWLADQSDSSRHGRVLSVYTAIVLVSMALGQYLLGLTEAN
;
A
#
# COMPACT_ATOMS: atom_id res chain seq x y z
N MET A 1 -1.05 27.06 14.95
CA MET A 1 -2.00 26.47 13.98
C MET A 1 -1.34 26.02 12.65
N SER A 2 -0.09 26.37 12.36
CA SER A 2 0.60 26.02 11.10
C SER A 2 1.16 24.59 11.02
N THR A 3 1.39 23.94 12.13
CA THR A 3 1.98 22.58 12.22
C THR A 3 1.00 21.42 11.93
N LEU A 4 -0.31 21.68 11.94
CA LEU A 4 -1.32 20.66 11.67
C LEU A 4 -1.59 20.41 10.16
N ARG A 5 -1.26 21.38 9.30
CA ARG A 5 -1.52 21.28 7.85
C ARG A 5 -0.73 20.15 7.16
N PRO A 6 0.60 19.99 7.39
CA PRO A 6 1.34 18.91 6.74
C PRO A 6 0.89 17.52 7.21
N VAL A 7 0.56 17.37 8.49
CA VAL A 7 0.07 16.11 9.05
C VAL A 7 -1.30 15.73 8.47
N SER A 8 -2.24 16.69 8.38
CA SER A 8 -3.58 16.42 7.82
C SER A 8 -3.52 16.04 6.34
N SER A 9 -2.69 16.71 5.54
CA SER A 9 -2.49 16.38 4.13
C SER A 9 -1.92 14.97 3.97
N LEU A 10 -0.94 14.59 4.78
CA LEU A 10 -0.36 13.25 4.77
C LEU A 10 -1.40 12.18 5.14
N LEU A 11 -2.18 12.39 6.20
CA LEU A 11 -3.23 11.46 6.62
C LEU A 11 -4.32 11.30 5.56
N PHE A 12 -4.69 12.39 4.88
CA PHE A 12 -5.66 12.36 3.79
C PHE A 12 -5.13 11.54 2.59
N THR A 13 -3.90 11.80 2.17
CA THR A 13 -3.27 11.02 1.09
C THR A 13 -3.14 9.54 1.46
N THR A 14 -2.79 9.25 2.71
CA THR A 14 -2.74 7.89 3.25
C THR A 14 -4.09 7.19 3.16
N ALA A 15 -5.18 7.88 3.50
CA ALA A 15 -6.53 7.32 3.42
C ALA A 15 -6.87 6.85 1.99
N PHE A 16 -6.58 7.65 0.98
CA PHE A 16 -6.81 7.27 -0.42
C PHE A 16 -5.92 6.13 -0.88
N LEU A 17 -4.62 6.19 -0.55
CA LEU A 17 -3.69 5.10 -0.86
C LEU A 17 -4.17 3.77 -0.30
N LEU A 18 -4.59 3.76 0.97
CA LEU A 18 -5.00 2.54 1.65
C LEU A 18 -6.39 2.05 1.26
N ALA A 19 -7.30 2.94 0.88
CA ALA A 19 -8.56 2.54 0.27
C ALA A 19 -8.31 1.84 -1.09
N GLY A 20 -7.47 2.41 -1.95
CA GLY A 20 -7.04 1.77 -3.19
C GLY A 20 -6.33 0.44 -2.95
N HIS A 21 -5.47 0.37 -1.94
CA HIS A 21 -4.80 -0.87 -1.56
C HIS A 21 -5.78 -1.94 -1.06
N GLY A 22 -6.74 -1.59 -0.21
CA GLY A 22 -7.79 -2.49 0.30
C GLY A 22 -8.63 -3.08 -0.84
N LEU A 23 -9.09 -2.23 -1.77
CA LEU A 23 -9.79 -2.67 -2.97
C LEU A 23 -8.94 -3.65 -3.78
N HIS A 24 -7.68 -3.31 -4.03
CA HIS A 24 -6.76 -4.12 -4.81
C HIS A 24 -6.48 -5.50 -4.19
N MET A 25 -6.33 -5.57 -2.86
CA MET A 25 -6.09 -6.83 -2.17
C MET A 25 -7.23 -7.85 -2.36
N THR A 26 -8.46 -7.36 -2.50
CA THR A 26 -9.64 -8.21 -2.76
C THR A 26 -9.84 -8.45 -4.26
N PHE A 27 -9.66 -7.43 -5.09
CA PHE A 27 -9.87 -7.51 -6.54
C PHE A 27 -8.92 -8.48 -7.23
N LEU A 28 -7.64 -8.50 -6.87
CA LEU A 28 -6.65 -9.31 -7.59
C LEU A 28 -6.90 -10.82 -7.56
N PRO A 29 -7.18 -11.45 -6.41
CA PRO A 29 -7.51 -12.88 -6.41
C PRO A 29 -8.75 -13.23 -7.23
N LEU A 30 -9.77 -12.35 -7.21
CA LEU A 30 -10.98 -12.51 -8.01
C LEU A 30 -10.64 -12.46 -9.50
N ARG A 31 -9.95 -11.42 -9.92
CA ARG A 31 -9.53 -11.26 -11.32
C ARG A 31 -8.64 -12.40 -11.81
N ALA A 32 -7.70 -12.86 -10.96
CA ALA A 32 -6.86 -14.02 -11.29
C ALA A 32 -7.69 -15.29 -11.51
N SER A 33 -8.73 -15.48 -10.71
CA SER A 33 -9.67 -16.61 -10.86
C SER A 33 -10.49 -16.51 -12.15
N GLU A 34 -10.98 -15.32 -12.50
CA GLU A 34 -11.70 -15.07 -13.76
C GLU A 34 -10.83 -15.33 -15.00
N LEU A 35 -9.53 -14.99 -14.93
CA LEU A 35 -8.56 -15.27 -15.99
C LEU A 35 -8.18 -16.76 -16.08
N GLY A 36 -8.74 -17.62 -15.21
CA GLY A 36 -8.47 -19.04 -15.19
C GLY A 36 -7.09 -19.41 -14.66
N LEU A 37 -6.43 -18.53 -13.90
CA LEU A 37 -5.14 -18.84 -13.28
C LEU A 37 -5.32 -19.97 -12.26
N SER A 38 -4.34 -20.88 -12.20
CA SER A 38 -4.40 -22.00 -11.26
C SER A 38 -4.40 -21.53 -9.81
N GLN A 39 -5.05 -22.27 -8.91
CA GLN A 39 -5.07 -22.00 -7.47
C GLN A 39 -3.64 -21.86 -6.90
N THR A 40 -2.70 -22.63 -7.43
CA THR A 40 -1.28 -22.57 -7.06
C THR A 40 -0.66 -21.21 -7.41
N LEU A 41 -0.94 -20.67 -8.61
CA LEU A 41 -0.44 -19.34 -9.02
C LEU A 41 -1.08 -18.22 -8.19
N ILE A 42 -2.37 -18.32 -7.88
CA ILE A 42 -3.05 -17.35 -7.01
C ILE A 42 -2.43 -17.36 -5.62
N GLY A 43 -2.22 -18.52 -5.01
CA GLY A 43 -1.56 -18.65 -3.72
C GLY A 43 -0.11 -18.17 -3.74
N LEU A 44 0.65 -18.50 -4.80
CA LEU A 44 2.02 -18.04 -4.98
C LEU A 44 2.10 -16.51 -5.09
N SER A 45 1.18 -15.90 -5.82
CA SER A 45 1.06 -14.44 -5.94
C SER A 45 0.82 -13.77 -4.57
N GLY A 46 -0.03 -14.36 -3.72
CA GLY A 46 -0.21 -13.91 -2.34
C GLY A 46 1.06 -14.04 -1.50
N SER A 47 1.73 -15.19 -1.58
CA SER A 47 3.01 -15.43 -0.88
C SER A 47 4.11 -14.48 -1.34
N ALA A 48 4.19 -14.21 -2.65
CA ALA A 48 5.14 -13.26 -3.22
C ALA A 48 4.92 -11.84 -2.69
N TYR A 49 3.67 -11.41 -2.51
CA TYR A 49 3.38 -10.12 -1.89
C TYR A 49 3.98 -10.02 -0.48
N PHE A 50 3.77 -11.01 0.37
CA PHE A 50 4.33 -10.99 1.72
C PHE A 50 5.86 -11.13 1.74
N ALA A 51 6.45 -11.89 0.84
CA ALA A 51 7.91 -11.95 0.66
C ALA A 51 8.48 -10.59 0.24
N GLY A 52 7.80 -9.90 -0.69
CA GLY A 52 8.12 -8.53 -1.07
C GLY A 52 8.01 -7.56 0.10
N PHE A 53 6.92 -7.65 0.88
CA PHE A 53 6.71 -6.81 2.06
C PHE A 53 7.85 -6.97 3.08
N LEU A 54 8.25 -8.19 3.36
CA LEU A 54 9.39 -8.48 4.26
C LEU A 54 10.70 -7.94 3.69
N SER A 55 10.95 -8.11 2.39
CA SER A 55 12.12 -7.56 1.71
C SER A 55 12.14 -6.02 1.77
N GLY A 56 10.97 -5.39 1.60
CA GLY A 56 10.79 -3.94 1.71
C GLY A 56 11.19 -3.39 3.08
N ALA A 57 10.89 -4.12 4.15
CA ALA A 57 11.26 -3.75 5.52
C ALA A 57 12.77 -3.62 5.71
N LEU A 58 13.56 -4.39 4.96
CA LEU A 58 15.02 -4.36 5.02
C LEU A 58 15.65 -3.37 4.04
N LEU A 59 15.08 -3.25 2.83
CA LEU A 59 15.70 -2.52 1.74
C LEU A 59 15.32 -1.03 1.69
N ILE A 60 14.13 -0.67 2.14
CA ILE A 60 13.60 0.68 1.95
C ILE A 60 14.02 1.69 3.03
N PRO A 61 14.16 1.36 4.33
CA PRO A 61 14.56 2.32 5.34
C PRO A 61 15.88 3.06 5.02
N PRO A 62 16.97 2.40 4.56
CA PRO A 62 18.18 3.11 4.19
C PRO A 62 18.01 4.04 2.97
N ILE A 63 17.06 3.75 2.09
CA ILE A 63 16.73 4.62 0.94
C ILE A 63 16.04 5.88 1.46
N ILE A 64 15.05 5.74 2.35
CA ILE A 64 14.34 6.86 2.97
C ILE A 64 15.33 7.80 3.68
N ALA A 65 16.27 7.23 4.44
CA ALA A 65 17.29 8.00 5.16
C ALA A 65 18.19 8.82 4.22
N ARG A 66 18.44 8.36 3.01
CA ARG A 66 19.28 9.05 2.02
C ARG A 66 18.52 10.05 1.15
N VAL A 67 17.30 9.69 0.75
CA VAL A 67 16.50 10.42 -0.26
C VAL A 67 15.53 11.39 0.39
N GLY A 68 15.10 11.09 1.61
CA GLY A 68 14.10 11.83 2.38
C GLY A 68 12.67 11.34 2.13
N HIS A 69 11.75 11.68 3.05
CA HIS A 69 10.38 11.17 3.09
C HIS A 69 9.57 11.48 1.83
N ILE A 70 9.53 12.75 1.41
CA ILE A 70 8.67 13.20 0.30
C ILE A 70 9.05 12.50 -1.01
N ARG A 71 10.34 12.46 -1.35
CA ARG A 71 10.82 11.85 -2.59
C ARG A 71 10.61 10.34 -2.58
N SER A 72 10.89 9.69 -1.45
CA SER A 72 10.66 8.24 -1.28
C SER A 72 9.17 7.92 -1.43
N PHE A 73 8.29 8.66 -0.77
CA PHE A 73 6.84 8.47 -0.88
C PHE A 73 6.35 8.63 -2.31
N THR A 74 6.77 9.68 -3.01
CA THR A 74 6.36 9.92 -4.40
C THR A 74 6.84 8.81 -5.33
N ALA A 75 8.06 8.33 -5.18
CA ALA A 75 8.59 7.22 -5.98
C ALA A 75 7.84 5.92 -5.72
N LEU A 76 7.59 5.59 -4.44
CA LEU A 76 6.83 4.40 -4.05
C LEU A 76 5.40 4.46 -4.59
N LEU A 77 4.73 5.61 -4.49
CA LEU A 77 3.39 5.80 -5.03
C LEU A 77 3.37 5.65 -6.56
N ALA A 78 4.36 6.18 -7.27
CA ALA A 78 4.48 6.01 -8.71
C ALA A 78 4.64 4.53 -9.10
N ILE A 79 5.49 3.77 -8.39
CA ILE A 79 5.66 2.32 -8.62
C ILE A 79 4.36 1.58 -8.30
N PHE A 80 3.67 1.94 -7.21
CA PHE A 80 2.38 1.35 -6.84
C PHE A 80 1.36 1.52 -7.96
N LEU A 81 1.14 2.74 -8.45
CA LEU A 81 0.20 3.04 -9.53
C LEU A 81 0.58 2.34 -10.85
N SER A 82 1.88 2.38 -11.21
CA SER A 82 2.38 1.68 -12.41
C SER A 82 2.14 0.18 -12.34
N SER A 83 2.29 -0.42 -11.16
CA SER A 83 2.05 -1.85 -10.96
C SER A 83 0.60 -2.26 -11.24
N PHE A 84 -0.37 -1.40 -10.94
CA PHE A 84 -1.78 -1.62 -11.31
C PHE A 84 -1.98 -1.63 -12.82
N LEU A 85 -1.37 -0.67 -13.52
CA LEU A 85 -1.45 -0.60 -14.98
C LEU A 85 -0.84 -1.85 -15.62
N PHE A 86 0.31 -2.30 -15.13
CA PHE A 86 0.94 -3.51 -15.64
C PHE A 86 0.10 -4.76 -15.42
N LEU A 87 -0.56 -4.91 -14.27
CA LEU A 87 -1.45 -6.03 -13.99
C LEU A 87 -2.72 -6.02 -14.87
N SER A 88 -3.14 -4.86 -15.37
CA SER A 88 -4.28 -4.75 -16.29
C SER A 88 -3.91 -5.03 -17.75
N LEU A 89 -2.62 -4.97 -18.10
CA LEU A 89 -2.13 -5.14 -19.47
C LEU A 89 -1.60 -6.54 -19.77
N VAL A 90 -1.24 -7.31 -18.74
CA VAL A 90 -0.56 -8.60 -18.91
C VAL A 90 -1.28 -9.67 -18.08
N ASP A 91 -1.86 -10.66 -18.75
CA ASP A 91 -2.63 -11.75 -18.12
C ASP A 91 -1.77 -12.98 -17.78
N GLU A 92 -0.43 -12.87 -17.83
CA GLU A 92 0.47 -13.99 -17.54
C GLU A 92 0.68 -14.16 -16.03
N GLY A 93 0.44 -15.39 -15.52
CA GLY A 93 0.45 -15.66 -14.07
C GLY A 93 1.81 -15.46 -13.39
N ILE A 94 2.93 -15.78 -14.07
CA ILE A 94 4.28 -15.56 -13.50
C ILE A 94 4.57 -14.06 -13.40
N PHE A 95 4.16 -13.29 -14.39
CA PHE A 95 4.28 -11.82 -14.35
C PHE A 95 3.52 -11.24 -13.15
N TRP A 96 2.32 -11.75 -12.85
CA TRP A 96 1.54 -11.37 -11.68
C TRP A 96 2.27 -11.65 -10.38
N VAL A 97 2.94 -12.79 -10.25
CA VAL A 97 3.75 -13.13 -9.06
C VAL A 97 4.87 -12.10 -8.85
N LEU A 98 5.58 -11.72 -9.92
CA LEU A 98 6.66 -10.72 -9.84
C LEU A 98 6.14 -9.33 -9.45
N VAL A 99 5.05 -8.88 -10.07
CA VAL A 99 4.45 -7.58 -9.75
C VAL A 99 3.91 -7.57 -8.31
N ARG A 100 3.35 -8.66 -7.83
CA ARG A 100 2.90 -8.81 -6.44
C ARG A 100 4.04 -8.70 -5.44
N PHE A 101 5.21 -9.28 -5.75
CA PHE A 101 6.41 -9.10 -4.93
C PHE A 101 6.80 -7.62 -4.85
N VAL A 102 6.86 -6.92 -5.98
CA VAL A 102 7.17 -5.48 -6.01
C VAL A 102 6.14 -4.68 -5.22
N LEU A 103 4.85 -4.95 -5.40
CA LEU A 103 3.77 -4.31 -4.65
C LEU A 103 3.91 -4.49 -3.14
N GLY A 104 4.29 -5.68 -2.69
CA GLY A 104 4.54 -5.93 -1.27
C GLY A 104 5.66 -5.04 -0.73
N ALA A 105 6.80 -4.98 -1.42
CA ALA A 105 7.93 -4.13 -1.03
C ALA A 105 7.56 -2.65 -0.99
N VAL A 106 6.85 -2.19 -2.02
CA VAL A 106 6.37 -0.80 -2.12
C VAL A 106 5.41 -0.44 -0.99
N MET A 107 4.49 -1.33 -0.65
CA MET A 107 3.54 -1.09 0.45
C MET A 107 4.24 -1.02 1.81
N CYS A 108 5.17 -1.94 2.08
CA CYS A 108 6.00 -1.86 3.29
C CYS A 108 6.74 -0.53 3.37
N GLY A 109 7.38 -0.12 2.28
CA GLY A 109 8.06 1.17 2.20
C GLY A 109 7.14 2.36 2.41
N SER A 110 5.93 2.32 1.86
CA SER A 110 4.93 3.38 2.03
C SER A 110 4.52 3.52 3.49
N TYR A 111 4.24 2.41 4.19
CA TYR A 111 3.99 2.41 5.63
C TYR A 111 5.17 3.01 6.39
N THR A 112 6.39 2.56 6.11
CA THR A 112 7.61 3.04 6.79
C THR A 112 7.82 4.54 6.59
N VAL A 113 7.62 5.06 5.36
CA VAL A 113 7.72 6.50 5.08
C VAL A 113 6.68 7.29 5.86
N ILE A 114 5.43 6.86 5.84
CA ILE A 114 4.34 7.57 6.48
C ILE A 114 4.56 7.60 8.00
N GLU A 115 4.86 6.46 8.60
CA GLU A 115 5.06 6.32 10.04
C GLU A 115 6.26 7.12 10.53
N SER A 116 7.40 7.04 9.84
CA SER A 116 8.59 7.83 10.19
C SER A 116 8.35 9.32 10.02
N TRP A 117 7.64 9.74 8.97
CA TRP A 117 7.30 11.13 8.76
C TRP A 117 6.33 11.66 9.83
N LEU A 118 5.32 10.87 10.22
CA LEU A 118 4.42 11.22 11.33
C LEU A 118 5.18 11.33 12.67
N ALA A 119 6.16 10.44 12.88
CA ALA A 119 7.01 10.49 14.06
C ALA A 119 7.81 11.79 14.13
N ASP A 120 8.44 12.18 13.01
CA ASP A 120 9.25 13.41 12.94
C ASP A 120 8.43 14.70 13.11
N GLN A 121 7.14 14.67 12.74
CA GLN A 121 6.25 15.82 12.82
C GLN A 121 5.47 15.92 14.15
N SER A 122 5.55 14.92 15.00
CA SER A 122 4.81 14.86 16.26
C SER A 122 5.70 15.05 17.48
N ASP A 123 5.28 15.93 18.40
CA ASP A 123 5.90 16.04 19.72
C ASP A 123 5.76 14.70 20.48
N SER A 124 6.76 14.35 21.30
CA SER A 124 6.76 13.10 22.07
C SER A 124 5.50 12.90 22.92
N SER A 125 4.92 14.00 23.44
CA SER A 125 3.67 13.99 24.23
C SER A 125 2.41 13.67 23.41
N ARG A 126 2.43 13.85 22.09
CA ARG A 126 1.30 13.64 21.18
C ARG A 126 1.48 12.47 20.24
N HIS A 127 2.67 11.87 20.21
CA HIS A 127 3.03 10.81 19.28
C HIS A 127 2.05 9.62 19.31
N GLY A 128 1.71 9.13 20.51
CA GLY A 128 0.74 8.03 20.66
C GLY A 128 -0.64 8.35 20.10
N ARG A 129 -1.12 9.60 20.27
CA ARG A 129 -2.41 10.03 19.72
C ARG A 129 -2.40 10.11 18.19
N VAL A 130 -1.32 10.64 17.62
CA VAL A 130 -1.17 10.71 16.15
C VAL A 130 -1.13 9.33 15.55
N LEU A 131 -0.39 8.40 16.15
CA LEU A 131 -0.29 7.01 15.70
C LEU A 131 -1.64 6.28 15.83
N SER A 132 -2.41 6.52 16.89
CA SER A 132 -3.75 5.94 17.05
C SER A 132 -4.73 6.42 15.96
N VAL A 133 -4.70 7.71 15.63
CA VAL A 133 -5.52 8.27 14.53
C VAL A 133 -5.09 7.68 13.19
N TYR A 134 -3.79 7.59 12.94
CA TYR A 134 -3.24 6.95 11.75
C TYR A 134 -3.72 5.50 11.62
N THR A 135 -3.60 4.69 12.68
CA THR A 135 -4.05 3.29 12.68
C THR A 135 -5.54 3.17 12.40
N ALA A 136 -6.37 4.04 12.98
CA ALA A 136 -7.80 4.07 12.68
C ALA A 136 -8.07 4.40 11.20
N ILE A 137 -7.35 5.37 10.62
CA ILE A 137 -7.44 5.71 9.19
C ILE A 137 -7.03 4.51 8.33
N VAL A 138 -5.94 3.81 8.67
CA VAL A 138 -5.48 2.59 7.97
C VAL A 138 -6.61 1.57 7.89
N LEU A 139 -7.17 1.20 9.05
CA LEU A 139 -8.20 0.14 9.13
C LEU A 139 -9.49 0.54 8.40
N VAL A 140 -9.98 1.76 8.63
CA VAL A 140 -11.22 2.25 8.01
C VAL A 140 -11.05 2.38 6.50
N SER A 141 -9.92 2.92 6.03
CA SER A 141 -9.68 3.10 4.59
C SER A 141 -9.56 1.77 3.86
N MET A 142 -8.85 0.80 4.43
CA MET A 142 -8.76 -0.54 3.85
C MET A 142 -10.14 -1.23 3.79
N ALA A 143 -10.92 -1.15 4.87
CA ALA A 143 -12.27 -1.71 4.90
C ALA A 143 -13.20 -1.06 3.88
N LEU A 144 -13.13 0.27 3.73
CA LEU A 144 -13.90 1.01 2.72
C LEU A 144 -13.50 0.57 1.30
N GLY A 145 -12.20 0.41 1.03
CA GLY A 145 -11.72 -0.08 -0.27
C GLY A 145 -12.27 -1.46 -0.61
N GLN A 146 -12.25 -2.38 0.33
CA GLN A 146 -12.81 -3.72 0.17
C GLN A 146 -14.33 -3.68 -0.04
N TYR A 147 -15.04 -2.84 0.72
CA TYR A 147 -16.50 -2.68 0.62
C TYR A 147 -16.93 -2.10 -0.74
N LEU A 148 -16.18 -1.13 -1.28
CA LEU A 148 -16.46 -0.53 -2.59
C LEU A 148 -16.46 -1.59 -3.71
N LEU A 149 -15.58 -2.59 -3.65
CA LEU A 149 -15.58 -3.67 -4.63
C LEU A 149 -16.89 -4.49 -4.55
N GLY A 150 -17.36 -4.81 -3.36
CA GLY A 150 -18.61 -5.55 -3.18
C GLY A 150 -19.84 -4.82 -3.76
N LEU A 151 -19.83 -3.48 -3.81
CA LEU A 151 -20.90 -2.69 -4.44
C LEU A 151 -20.88 -2.79 -5.97
N THR A 152 -19.71 -2.98 -6.59
CA THR A 152 -19.58 -3.10 -8.05
C THR A 152 -19.97 -4.47 -8.57
N GLU A 153 -19.86 -5.51 -7.73
CA GLU A 153 -20.27 -6.87 -8.08
C GLU A 153 -21.78 -7.12 -7.88
N ALA A 154 -22.45 -6.27 -7.10
CA ALA A 154 -23.88 -6.39 -6.78
C ALA A 154 -24.80 -5.78 -7.85
N ASN A 155 -24.28 -5.10 -8.88
CA ASN A 155 -25.01 -4.51 -10.00
C ASN A 155 -24.65 -5.20 -11.33
#